data_5c1f5cc9e5e5da085716086a6adcae18
#
_entry.id   5c1f5cc9e5e5da085716086a6adcae18
#
_cell.length_a   1.000
_cell.length_b   1.000
_cell.length_c   1.000
_cell.angle_alpha   90.00
_cell.angle_beta   90.00
_cell.angle_gamma   90.00
#
_symmetry.space_group_name_H-M   'P 1'
#
loop_
_entity.id
_entity.type
_entity.pdbx_description
1 polymer ?
#
loop_
_entity_poly.entity_id
_entity_poly.type
_entity_poly.pdbx_seq_one_letter_code
_entity_poly.pdbx_strand_id
1 'polypeptide(L)'
;MRTFNVALLVAAIAVFSSSGLAGAAPKDYCADLKGGNTGRTCEIQLADAGYNVNISIPLDYPDQKSVADYIAQTRDGFLNVAKSGAPRDVPYELDITPTNYVSAIPPRGTQAVVFKVYENIGAAHPQTMYKAFNWDQSYRKPIVWDTAGDDKKTPLWRIDDPLKTVAPIVQAELQKQTAPPAAIAPTALYDPNNYQDFAVTNDGVIFFFSQGQLLPEAAGAAQVLVPRAAIDPMLA
;
A
#
# COMPACT_ATOMS: atom_id res chain seq x y z
N MET A 1 -11.90 46.47 79.69
CA MET A 1 -12.71 45.63 78.79
C MET A 1 -12.12 45.73 77.36
N ARG A 2 -11.38 44.69 76.96
CA ARG A 2 -10.73 44.64 75.65
C ARG A 2 -11.58 43.72 74.76
N THR A 3 -12.14 44.27 73.66
CA THR A 3 -12.89 43.54 72.63
C THR A 3 -11.92 43.04 71.57
N PHE A 4 -11.83 41.72 71.45
CA PHE A 4 -11.10 41.08 70.37
C PHE A 4 -12.01 40.97 69.13
N ASN A 5 -11.59 41.57 67.99
CA ASN A 5 -12.18 41.34 66.70
C ASN A 5 -11.52 40.16 66.05
N VAL A 6 -12.29 39.09 65.77
CA VAL A 6 -11.86 37.93 64.98
C VAL A 6 -12.17 38.20 63.51
N ALA A 7 -11.17 38.34 62.68
CA ALA A 7 -11.31 38.44 61.25
C ALA A 7 -11.36 37.04 60.62
N LEU A 8 -12.48 36.67 60.01
CA LEU A 8 -12.65 35.45 59.22
C LEU A 8 -12.03 35.65 57.85
N LEU A 9 -10.95 34.94 57.56
CA LEU A 9 -10.36 34.82 56.22
C LEU A 9 -11.10 33.72 55.47
N VAL A 10 -11.89 34.09 54.43
CA VAL A 10 -12.50 33.15 53.51
C VAL A 10 -11.49 32.89 52.37
N ALA A 11 -10.89 31.72 52.38
CA ALA A 11 -10.04 31.26 51.27
C ALA A 11 -10.93 30.76 50.11
N ALA A 12 -10.97 31.50 48.99
CA ALA A 12 -11.59 31.09 47.75
C ALA A 12 -10.69 30.08 47.04
N ILE A 13 -11.07 28.82 47.05
CA ILE A 13 -10.42 27.77 46.24
C ILE A 13 -10.92 27.89 44.81
N ALA A 14 -10.08 28.46 43.92
CA ALA A 14 -10.33 28.45 42.47
C ALA A 14 -10.04 27.03 41.91
N VAL A 15 -11.11 26.30 41.64
CA VAL A 15 -11.04 25.03 40.90
C VAL A 15 -10.76 25.34 39.43
N PHE A 16 -9.51 25.22 39.00
CA PHE A 16 -9.16 25.21 37.57
C PHE A 16 -9.64 23.90 36.97
N SER A 17 -10.81 23.93 36.33
CA SER A 17 -11.25 22.87 35.43
C SER A 17 -10.36 22.90 34.20
N SER A 18 -9.31 22.08 34.14
CA SER A 18 -8.59 21.81 32.91
C SER A 18 -9.52 21.04 31.98
N SER A 19 -10.20 21.75 31.08
CA SER A 19 -10.83 21.15 29.91
C SER A 19 -9.73 20.54 29.03
N GLY A 20 -9.36 19.29 29.33
CA GLY A 20 -8.53 18.49 28.46
C GLY A 20 -9.23 18.42 27.12
N LEU A 21 -8.58 18.95 26.08
CA LEU A 21 -8.94 18.66 24.70
C LEU A 21 -8.85 17.13 24.54
N ALA A 22 -9.99 16.45 24.61
CA ALA A 22 -10.10 15.05 24.26
C ALA A 22 -9.82 14.96 22.74
N GLY A 23 -8.56 14.85 22.36
CA GLY A 23 -8.19 14.46 21.00
C GLY A 23 -8.83 13.11 20.73
N ALA A 24 -9.56 12.96 19.64
CA ALA A 24 -10.09 11.67 19.23
C ALA A 24 -8.92 10.66 19.20
N ALA A 25 -9.11 9.50 19.82
CA ALA A 25 -8.11 8.44 19.77
C ALA A 25 -7.81 8.09 18.29
N PRO A 26 -6.55 7.81 17.95
CA PRO A 26 -6.21 7.36 16.61
C PRO A 26 -7.10 6.18 16.22
N LYS A 27 -7.60 6.20 15.00
CA LYS A 27 -8.45 5.12 14.49
C LYS A 27 -7.64 3.84 14.39
N ASP A 28 -8.14 2.75 14.99
CA ASP A 28 -7.52 1.42 14.91
C ASP A 28 -8.10 0.65 13.70
N TYR A 29 -7.42 0.80 12.57
CA TYR A 29 -7.81 0.11 11.33
C TYR A 29 -7.63 -1.42 11.42
N CYS A 30 -6.71 -1.91 12.27
CA CYS A 30 -6.54 -3.34 12.46
C CYS A 30 -7.76 -3.96 13.15
N ALA A 31 -8.28 -3.29 14.19
CA ALA A 31 -9.49 -3.72 14.87
C ALA A 31 -10.71 -3.67 13.93
N ASP A 32 -10.82 -2.61 13.09
CA ASP A 32 -11.90 -2.50 12.08
C ASP A 32 -11.86 -3.66 11.09
N LEU A 33 -10.67 -4.12 10.70
CA LEU A 33 -10.45 -5.26 9.82
C LEU A 33 -10.62 -6.62 10.53
N LYS A 34 -10.85 -6.62 11.85
CA LYS A 34 -10.90 -7.82 12.71
C LYS A 34 -9.57 -8.57 12.73
N GLY A 35 -8.47 -7.86 12.62
CA GLY A 35 -7.12 -8.41 12.68
C GLY A 35 -6.55 -8.42 14.09
N GLY A 36 -5.52 -9.25 14.28
CA GLY A 36 -4.70 -9.29 15.48
C GLY A 36 -3.52 -8.33 15.37
N ASN A 37 -3.43 -7.34 16.26
CA ASN A 37 -2.30 -6.39 16.30
C ASN A 37 -1.10 -7.05 17.03
N THR A 38 0.02 -7.23 16.33
CA THR A 38 1.26 -7.81 16.86
C THR A 38 2.25 -6.76 17.36
N GLY A 39 1.90 -5.46 17.25
CA GLY A 39 2.77 -4.33 17.53
C GLY A 39 3.56 -3.82 16.30
N ARG A 40 3.77 -4.64 15.29
CA ARG A 40 4.41 -4.27 14.01
C ARG A 40 3.49 -4.45 12.82
N THR A 41 2.70 -5.50 12.86
CA THR A 41 1.77 -5.88 11.78
C THR A 41 0.38 -6.12 12.35
N CYS A 42 -0.61 -5.97 11.49
CA CYS A 42 -1.96 -6.44 11.68
C CYS A 42 -2.11 -7.74 10.91
N GLU A 43 -2.40 -8.84 11.60
CA GLU A 43 -2.55 -10.17 11.01
C GLU A 43 -4.03 -10.55 10.95
N ILE A 44 -4.51 -10.91 9.75
CA ILE A 44 -5.86 -11.41 9.54
C ILE A 44 -5.75 -12.84 9.06
N GLN A 45 -6.28 -13.76 9.85
CA GLN A 45 -6.31 -15.18 9.55
C GLN A 45 -7.74 -15.67 9.66
N LEU A 46 -8.27 -16.17 8.54
CA LEU A 46 -9.59 -16.76 8.48
C LEU A 46 -9.46 -18.14 7.83
N ALA A 47 -10.02 -19.16 8.46
CA ALA A 47 -10.03 -20.53 7.94
C ALA A 47 -11.41 -21.12 8.07
N ASP A 48 -11.86 -21.79 7.00
CA ASP A 48 -13.09 -22.57 6.93
C ASP A 48 -12.82 -23.81 6.07
N ALA A 49 -13.73 -24.76 6.03
CA ALA A 49 -13.62 -25.93 5.17
C ALA A 49 -13.45 -25.58 3.67
N GLY A 50 -13.98 -24.42 3.24
CA GLY A 50 -13.98 -23.97 1.84
C GLY A 50 -12.92 -22.93 1.50
N TYR A 51 -12.24 -22.31 2.47
CA TYR A 51 -11.25 -21.26 2.20
C TYR A 51 -10.25 -21.04 3.32
N ASN A 52 -9.08 -20.50 2.94
CA ASN A 52 -8.06 -19.95 3.82
C ASN A 52 -7.73 -18.50 3.42
N VAL A 53 -7.59 -17.62 4.40
CA VAL A 53 -7.19 -16.22 4.21
C VAL A 53 -6.06 -15.92 5.18
N ASN A 54 -4.92 -15.46 4.65
CA ASN A 54 -3.78 -14.98 5.43
C ASN A 54 -3.37 -13.61 4.91
N ILE A 55 -3.50 -12.58 5.74
CA ILE A 55 -3.17 -11.21 5.36
C ILE A 55 -2.31 -10.59 6.45
N SER A 56 -1.16 -10.03 6.05
CA SER A 56 -0.29 -9.25 6.92
C SER A 56 -0.25 -7.79 6.43
N ILE A 57 -0.40 -6.83 7.35
CA ILE A 57 -0.43 -5.39 7.06
C ILE A 57 0.57 -4.69 7.98
N PRO A 58 1.56 -3.94 7.48
CA PRO A 58 2.46 -3.17 8.33
C PRO A 58 1.72 -1.99 8.97
N LEU A 59 1.91 -1.79 10.29
CA LEU A 59 1.24 -0.75 11.04
C LEU A 59 1.98 0.59 11.02
N ASP A 60 3.20 0.62 10.48
CA ASP A 60 4.04 1.81 10.39
C ASP A 60 3.89 2.59 9.08
N TYR A 61 3.07 2.12 8.14
CA TYR A 61 2.78 2.86 6.91
C TYR A 61 1.86 4.05 7.19
N PRO A 62 2.17 5.27 6.71
CA PRO A 62 1.45 6.48 7.13
C PRO A 62 -0.02 6.56 6.72
N ASP A 63 -0.38 6.09 5.53
CA ASP A 63 -1.77 6.08 5.05
C ASP A 63 -2.45 4.74 5.31
N GLN A 64 -2.64 4.43 6.60
CA GLN A 64 -3.34 3.22 7.03
C GLN A 64 -4.76 3.11 6.49
N LYS A 65 -5.41 4.26 6.23
CA LYS A 65 -6.79 4.26 5.70
C LYS A 65 -6.85 3.64 4.31
N SER A 66 -6.02 4.11 3.39
CA SER A 66 -6.02 3.60 1.99
C SER A 66 -5.65 2.12 1.94
N VAL A 67 -4.70 1.70 2.79
CA VAL A 67 -4.33 0.29 2.92
C VAL A 67 -5.51 -0.52 3.44
N ALA A 68 -6.15 -0.09 4.54
CA ALA A 68 -7.27 -0.80 5.13
C ALA A 68 -8.46 -0.92 4.19
N ASP A 69 -8.79 0.15 3.46
CA ASP A 69 -9.87 0.15 2.46
C ASP A 69 -9.60 -0.88 1.35
N TYR A 70 -8.36 -0.93 0.83
CA TYR A 70 -7.96 -1.91 -0.17
C TYR A 70 -8.04 -3.34 0.35
N ILE A 71 -7.49 -3.60 1.54
CA ILE A 71 -7.50 -4.93 2.16
C ILE A 71 -8.94 -5.40 2.43
N ALA A 72 -9.81 -4.52 2.94
CA ALA A 72 -11.21 -4.84 3.17
C ALA A 72 -11.89 -5.24 1.86
N GLN A 73 -11.71 -4.43 0.81
CA GLN A 73 -12.31 -4.70 -0.51
C GLN A 73 -11.84 -6.02 -1.10
N THR A 74 -10.53 -6.28 -1.07
CA THR A 74 -9.93 -7.50 -1.63
C THR A 74 -10.40 -8.74 -0.86
N ARG A 75 -10.30 -8.71 0.48
CA ARG A 75 -10.74 -9.80 1.35
C ARG A 75 -12.23 -10.11 1.16
N ASP A 76 -13.07 -9.08 1.18
CA ASP A 76 -14.52 -9.25 1.13
C ASP A 76 -14.95 -9.72 -0.26
N GLY A 77 -14.29 -9.25 -1.33
CA GLY A 77 -14.47 -9.75 -2.69
C GLY A 77 -14.17 -11.25 -2.78
N PHE A 78 -13.00 -11.65 -2.28
CA PHE A 78 -12.61 -13.07 -2.21
C PHE A 78 -13.62 -13.92 -1.41
N LEU A 79 -14.01 -13.46 -0.21
CA LEU A 79 -14.95 -14.19 0.64
C LEU A 79 -16.34 -14.34 0.00
N ASN A 80 -16.79 -13.36 -0.77
CA ASN A 80 -18.04 -13.45 -1.51
C ASN A 80 -18.01 -14.59 -2.54
N VAL A 81 -16.90 -14.74 -3.26
CA VAL A 81 -16.69 -15.85 -4.20
C VAL A 81 -16.58 -17.17 -3.45
N ALA A 82 -15.74 -17.24 -2.42
CA ALA A 82 -15.45 -18.47 -1.68
C ALA A 82 -16.69 -19.04 -0.99
N LYS A 83 -17.58 -18.19 -0.45
CA LYS A 83 -18.82 -18.61 0.23
C LYS A 83 -19.97 -18.94 -0.73
N SER A 84 -19.93 -18.44 -1.97
CA SER A 84 -20.97 -18.70 -2.98
C SER A 84 -20.65 -19.93 -3.84
N GLY A 85 -19.41 -20.44 -3.78
CA GLY A 85 -18.95 -21.57 -4.59
C GLY A 85 -19.52 -22.92 -4.12
N ALA A 86 -19.54 -23.89 -5.04
CA ALA A 86 -19.83 -25.27 -4.69
C ALA A 86 -18.72 -25.85 -3.79
N PRO A 87 -19.01 -26.84 -2.94
CA PRO A 87 -17.99 -27.57 -2.17
C PRO A 87 -16.87 -28.08 -3.07
N ARG A 88 -15.62 -27.98 -2.61
CA ARG A 88 -14.41 -28.31 -3.37
C ARG A 88 -13.50 -29.19 -2.53
N ASP A 89 -12.71 -30.01 -3.21
CA ASP A 89 -11.68 -30.82 -2.57
C ASP A 89 -10.48 -30.01 -2.08
N VAL A 90 -10.23 -28.85 -2.74
CA VAL A 90 -9.16 -27.91 -2.37
C VAL A 90 -9.78 -26.59 -1.98
N PRO A 91 -9.54 -26.07 -0.76
CA PRO A 91 -10.04 -24.76 -0.33
C PRO A 91 -9.57 -23.62 -1.25
N TYR A 92 -10.38 -22.58 -1.36
CA TYR A 92 -9.94 -21.31 -1.93
C TYR A 92 -8.86 -20.69 -1.03
N GLU A 93 -7.96 -19.91 -1.61
CA GLU A 93 -6.83 -19.34 -0.88
C GLU A 93 -6.62 -17.88 -1.24
N LEU A 94 -6.44 -17.04 -0.23
CA LEU A 94 -6.03 -15.65 -0.36
C LEU A 94 -4.88 -15.39 0.60
N ASP A 95 -3.69 -15.12 0.03
CA ASP A 95 -2.52 -14.69 0.78
C ASP A 95 -2.10 -13.28 0.35
N ILE A 96 -2.01 -12.35 1.31
CA ILE A 96 -1.55 -10.98 1.08
C ILE A 96 -0.34 -10.72 1.96
N THR A 97 0.81 -10.55 1.32
CA THR A 97 2.10 -10.34 2.00
C THR A 97 2.70 -8.98 1.63
N PRO A 98 3.09 -8.15 2.61
CA PRO A 98 3.68 -6.85 2.38
C PRO A 98 5.19 -6.94 2.15
N THR A 99 5.72 -6.03 1.34
CA THR A 99 7.14 -5.67 1.32
C THR A 99 7.27 -4.17 1.46
N ASN A 100 8.08 -3.71 2.41
CA ASN A 100 8.32 -2.30 2.67
C ASN A 100 9.54 -1.81 1.89
N TYR A 101 9.42 -0.60 1.33
CA TYR A 101 10.50 0.10 0.63
C TYR A 101 10.65 1.50 1.18
N VAL A 102 11.87 2.01 1.20
CA VAL A 102 12.16 3.38 1.61
C VAL A 102 13.20 3.99 0.67
N SER A 103 13.10 5.31 0.47
CA SER A 103 14.15 6.09 -0.14
C SER A 103 14.44 7.31 0.72
N ALA A 104 15.70 7.52 1.03
CA ALA A 104 16.18 8.72 1.73
C ALA A 104 16.83 9.74 0.77
N ILE A 105 16.90 9.44 -0.52
CA ILE A 105 17.56 10.30 -1.50
C ILE A 105 16.68 11.50 -1.83
N PRO A 106 17.25 12.75 -1.79
CA PRO A 106 16.56 13.95 -2.23
C PRO A 106 16.00 13.83 -3.67
N PRO A 107 14.95 14.59 -4.02
CA PRO A 107 14.46 15.76 -3.28
C PRO A 107 13.60 15.43 -2.05
N ARG A 108 13.16 14.20 -1.86
CA ARG A 108 12.24 13.82 -0.77
C ARG A 108 12.47 12.40 -0.30
N GLY A 109 12.26 12.15 1.00
CA GLY A 109 12.15 10.81 1.55
C GLY A 109 10.82 10.18 1.16
N THR A 110 10.85 8.89 0.83
CA THR A 110 9.64 8.14 0.50
C THR A 110 9.54 6.87 1.33
N GLN A 111 8.32 6.44 1.58
CA GLN A 111 8.01 5.14 2.16
C GLN A 111 6.96 4.47 1.27
N ALA A 112 7.16 3.21 0.95
CA ALA A 112 6.20 2.43 0.20
C ALA A 112 5.93 1.10 0.87
N VAL A 113 4.71 0.60 0.71
CA VAL A 113 4.34 -0.79 0.97
C VAL A 113 3.78 -1.38 -0.32
N VAL A 114 4.29 -2.54 -0.69
CA VAL A 114 3.82 -3.30 -1.85
C VAL A 114 3.27 -4.62 -1.36
N PHE A 115 2.00 -4.85 -1.60
CA PHE A 115 1.34 -6.11 -1.31
C PHE A 115 1.46 -7.03 -2.51
N LYS A 116 1.98 -8.24 -2.28
CA LYS A 116 1.84 -9.37 -3.20
C LYS A 116 0.58 -10.11 -2.78
N VAL A 117 -0.38 -10.18 -3.68
CA VAL A 117 -1.67 -10.84 -3.49
C VAL A 117 -1.68 -12.12 -4.30
N TYR A 118 -1.69 -13.25 -3.62
CA TYR A 118 -1.93 -14.55 -4.23
C TYR A 118 -3.38 -14.92 -4.00
N GLU A 119 -4.08 -15.26 -5.07
CA GLU A 119 -5.49 -15.64 -5.04
C GLU A 119 -5.72 -16.93 -5.82
N ASN A 120 -6.31 -17.91 -5.17
CA ASN A 120 -6.80 -19.13 -5.78
C ASN A 120 -8.31 -19.27 -5.53
N ILE A 121 -9.10 -18.85 -6.49
CA ILE A 121 -10.58 -18.98 -6.47
C ILE A 121 -11.09 -20.11 -7.37
N GLY A 122 -10.20 -21.07 -7.69
CA GLY A 122 -10.54 -22.22 -8.52
C GLY A 122 -10.73 -21.93 -9.99
N ALA A 123 -10.21 -20.82 -10.48
CA ALA A 123 -9.96 -20.60 -11.89
C ALA A 123 -8.92 -21.61 -12.42
N ALA A 124 -8.66 -21.60 -13.73
CA ALA A 124 -7.71 -22.52 -14.35
C ALA A 124 -6.31 -22.44 -13.71
N HIS A 125 -5.92 -21.26 -13.23
CA HIS A 125 -4.66 -21.02 -12.54
C HIS A 125 -4.87 -20.03 -11.39
N PRO A 126 -4.09 -20.17 -10.28
CA PRO A 126 -3.98 -19.12 -9.28
C PRO A 126 -3.46 -17.83 -9.91
N GLN A 127 -3.87 -16.70 -9.36
CA GLN A 127 -3.44 -15.38 -9.79
C GLN A 127 -2.47 -14.77 -8.77
N THR A 128 -1.44 -14.11 -9.26
CA THR A 128 -0.56 -13.29 -8.45
C THR A 128 -0.63 -11.84 -8.91
N MET A 129 -1.03 -10.96 -8.03
CA MET A 129 -1.18 -9.53 -8.30
C MET A 129 -0.30 -8.72 -7.36
N TYR A 130 -0.03 -7.48 -7.75
CA TYR A 130 0.61 -6.50 -6.88
C TYR A 130 -0.29 -5.31 -6.63
N LYS A 131 -0.16 -4.73 -5.43
CA LYS A 131 -0.73 -3.43 -5.09
C LYS A 131 0.27 -2.63 -4.30
N ALA A 132 0.65 -1.47 -4.81
CA ALA A 132 1.61 -0.57 -4.19
C ALA A 132 0.93 0.68 -3.63
N PHE A 133 1.42 1.11 -2.48
CA PHE A 133 1.10 2.39 -1.87
C PHE A 133 2.41 3.12 -1.60
N ASN A 134 2.52 4.35 -2.08
CA ASN A 134 3.70 5.19 -1.94
C ASN A 134 3.37 6.46 -1.19
N TRP A 135 4.23 6.87 -0.29
CA TRP A 135 4.05 8.04 0.56
C TRP A 135 5.25 8.97 0.49
N ASP A 136 4.98 10.23 0.28
CA ASP A 136 5.94 11.32 0.37
C ASP A 136 6.03 11.79 1.83
N GLN A 137 7.17 11.59 2.46
CA GLN A 137 7.37 11.97 3.85
C GLN A 137 7.48 13.48 4.06
N SER A 138 7.93 14.22 3.03
CA SER A 138 8.09 15.67 3.09
C SER A 138 6.76 16.39 2.93
N TYR A 139 5.97 16.02 1.93
CA TYR A 139 4.67 16.63 1.69
C TYR A 139 3.52 15.95 2.44
N ARG A 140 3.77 14.77 3.02
CA ARG A 140 2.78 13.94 3.74
C ARG A 140 1.55 13.64 2.86
N LYS A 141 1.81 13.19 1.65
CA LYS A 141 0.81 12.87 0.63
C LYS A 141 1.15 11.56 -0.08
N PRO A 142 0.15 10.87 -0.63
CA PRO A 142 0.40 9.72 -1.51
C PRO A 142 1.16 10.15 -2.76
N ILE A 143 2.12 9.33 -3.20
CA ILE A 143 2.78 9.48 -4.49
C ILE A 143 2.05 8.59 -5.49
N VAL A 144 1.67 9.14 -6.62
CA VAL A 144 0.97 8.45 -7.71
C VAL A 144 1.68 8.67 -9.03
N TRP A 145 1.39 7.85 -10.04
CA TRP A 145 1.96 8.02 -11.38
C TRP A 145 1.66 9.43 -11.92
N ASP A 146 0.39 9.82 -11.89
CA ASP A 146 -0.12 11.12 -12.29
C ASP A 146 -1.23 11.55 -11.32
N THR A 147 -1.20 12.82 -10.89
CA THR A 147 -2.19 13.36 -9.97
C THR A 147 -3.54 13.65 -10.64
N ALA A 148 -3.57 13.77 -11.95
CA ALA A 148 -4.74 14.25 -12.70
C ALA A 148 -5.33 15.56 -12.12
N GLY A 149 -4.47 16.42 -11.54
CA GLY A 149 -4.87 17.68 -10.92
C GLY A 149 -5.34 17.57 -9.46
N ASP A 150 -5.27 16.39 -8.83
CA ASP A 150 -5.58 16.22 -7.41
C ASP A 150 -4.41 16.73 -6.55
N ASP A 151 -4.59 17.86 -5.89
CA ASP A 151 -3.61 18.52 -5.03
C ASP A 151 -3.31 17.79 -3.72
N LYS A 152 -4.11 16.76 -3.38
CA LYS A 152 -3.89 15.88 -2.22
C LYS A 152 -2.87 14.79 -2.48
N LYS A 153 -2.37 14.67 -3.72
CA LYS A 153 -1.37 13.71 -4.17
C LYS A 153 -0.14 14.42 -4.68
N THR A 154 0.96 13.69 -4.77
CA THR A 154 2.18 14.14 -5.45
C THR A 154 2.45 13.26 -6.66
N PRO A 155 2.86 13.81 -7.82
CA PRO A 155 3.19 12.99 -8.97
C PRO A 155 4.54 12.29 -8.76
N LEU A 156 4.71 11.12 -9.36
CA LEU A 156 6.02 10.47 -9.45
C LEU A 156 6.95 11.25 -10.39
N TRP A 157 6.39 11.80 -11.45
CA TRP A 157 7.13 12.42 -12.54
C TRP A 157 6.89 13.92 -12.62
N ARG A 158 7.96 14.67 -12.99
CA ARG A 158 7.88 16.09 -13.34
C ARG A 158 7.82 16.34 -14.85
N ILE A 159 7.82 15.30 -15.66
CA ILE A 159 7.77 15.37 -17.12
C ILE A 159 6.51 14.72 -17.65
N ASP A 160 6.07 15.13 -18.84
CA ASP A 160 4.80 14.68 -19.42
C ASP A 160 4.83 13.24 -19.96
N ASP A 161 5.98 12.76 -20.45
CA ASP A 161 6.07 11.46 -21.11
C ASP A 161 7.25 10.61 -20.58
N PRO A 162 7.14 10.10 -19.35
CA PRO A 162 8.20 9.29 -18.74
C PRO A 162 8.38 7.94 -19.44
N LEU A 163 7.35 7.42 -20.10
CA LEU A 163 7.40 6.10 -20.75
C LEU A 163 8.38 6.03 -21.91
N LYS A 164 8.71 7.16 -22.56
CA LYS A 164 9.81 7.17 -23.54
C LYS A 164 11.12 6.62 -23.02
N THR A 165 11.41 6.86 -21.74
CA THR A 165 12.63 6.37 -21.07
C THR A 165 12.38 5.06 -20.33
N VAL A 166 11.27 4.95 -19.61
CA VAL A 166 10.97 3.82 -18.73
C VAL A 166 10.64 2.56 -19.51
N ALA A 167 9.78 2.65 -20.53
CA ALA A 167 9.25 1.48 -21.22
C ALA A 167 10.34 0.64 -21.93
N PRO A 168 11.33 1.21 -22.63
CA PRO A 168 12.42 0.42 -23.22
C PRO A 168 13.26 -0.35 -22.18
N ILE A 169 13.49 0.26 -21.00
CA ILE A 169 14.23 -0.38 -19.90
C ILE A 169 13.41 -1.55 -19.36
N VAL A 170 12.13 -1.31 -19.08
CA VAL A 170 11.21 -2.35 -18.60
C VAL A 170 11.12 -3.50 -19.59
N GLN A 171 10.98 -3.23 -20.89
CA GLN A 171 10.96 -4.26 -21.92
C GLN A 171 12.22 -5.13 -21.91
N ALA A 172 13.39 -4.49 -21.87
CA ALA A 172 14.67 -5.20 -21.89
C ALA A 172 14.85 -6.09 -20.65
N GLU A 173 14.42 -5.63 -19.46
CA GLU A 173 14.53 -6.41 -18.23
C GLU A 173 13.50 -7.54 -18.17
N LEU A 174 12.26 -7.32 -18.60
CA LEU A 174 11.26 -8.39 -18.65
C LEU A 174 11.62 -9.49 -19.66
N GLN A 175 12.23 -9.14 -20.80
CA GLN A 175 12.69 -10.12 -21.78
C GLN A 175 13.79 -11.04 -21.22
N LYS A 176 14.58 -10.59 -20.26
CA LYS A 176 15.58 -11.43 -19.59
C LYS A 176 14.95 -12.42 -18.60
N GLN A 177 13.75 -12.15 -18.14
CA GLN A 177 13.04 -12.99 -17.16
C GLN A 177 12.30 -14.17 -17.79
N THR A 178 12.20 -14.23 -19.12
CA THR A 178 11.50 -15.28 -19.85
C THR A 178 12.42 -16.00 -20.84
N ALA A 179 12.19 -17.30 -21.02
CA ALA A 179 12.92 -18.11 -22.01
C ALA A 179 11.93 -18.98 -22.80
N PRO A 180 11.73 -18.71 -24.10
CA PRO A 180 12.31 -17.62 -24.89
C PRO A 180 11.80 -16.23 -24.45
N PRO A 181 12.51 -15.14 -24.85
CA PRO A 181 12.09 -13.79 -24.52
C PRO A 181 10.64 -13.52 -24.99
N ALA A 182 9.79 -13.07 -24.07
CA ALA A 182 8.39 -12.82 -24.36
C ALA A 182 8.23 -11.60 -25.27
N ALA A 183 7.32 -11.70 -26.24
CA ALA A 183 6.88 -10.55 -27.00
C ALA A 183 5.89 -9.73 -26.16
N ILE A 184 6.20 -8.46 -25.92
CA ILE A 184 5.32 -7.52 -25.19
C ILE A 184 4.69 -6.59 -26.24
N ALA A 185 3.36 -6.52 -26.23
CA ALA A 185 2.64 -5.63 -27.15
C ALA A 185 2.99 -4.16 -26.86
N PRO A 186 3.37 -3.36 -27.87
CA PRO A 186 3.70 -1.94 -27.65
C PRO A 186 2.56 -1.15 -27.00
N THR A 187 1.30 -1.46 -27.33
CA THR A 187 0.13 -0.85 -26.71
C THR A 187 0.04 -1.10 -25.21
N ALA A 188 0.45 -2.25 -24.72
CA ALA A 188 0.52 -2.54 -23.30
C ALA A 188 1.78 -1.93 -22.66
N LEU A 189 2.92 -2.00 -23.36
CA LEU A 189 4.19 -1.49 -22.86
C LEU A 189 4.20 0.02 -22.62
N TYR A 190 3.49 0.79 -23.46
CA TYR A 190 3.40 2.25 -23.38
C TYR A 190 2.08 2.73 -22.75
N ASP A 191 1.30 1.85 -22.13
CA ASP A 191 0.11 2.24 -21.36
C ASP A 191 0.49 2.59 -19.91
N PRO A 192 0.33 3.86 -19.47
CA PRO A 192 0.66 4.27 -18.11
C PRO A 192 -0.17 3.55 -17.05
N ASN A 193 -1.32 2.98 -17.40
CA ASN A 193 -2.14 2.18 -16.48
C ASN A 193 -1.41 0.92 -15.99
N ASN A 194 -0.46 0.41 -16.77
CA ASN A 194 0.36 -0.74 -16.38
C ASN A 194 1.49 -0.40 -15.40
N TYR A 195 1.73 0.87 -15.10
CA TYR A 195 2.83 1.34 -14.23
C TYR A 195 2.36 1.96 -12.91
N GLN A 196 1.12 1.67 -12.52
CA GLN A 196 0.54 2.26 -11.30
C GLN A 196 1.09 1.65 -10.01
N ASP A 197 1.56 0.41 -10.05
CA ASP A 197 2.14 -0.28 -8.91
C ASP A 197 3.67 -0.18 -8.97
N PHE A 198 4.23 0.67 -8.11
CA PHE A 198 5.67 0.94 -8.05
C PHE A 198 6.15 1.21 -6.62
N ALA A 199 7.45 1.16 -6.41
CA ALA A 199 8.10 1.62 -5.17
C ALA A 199 9.34 2.45 -5.50
N VAL A 200 9.46 3.62 -4.87
CA VAL A 200 10.66 4.46 -4.97
C VAL A 200 11.69 3.96 -3.97
N THR A 201 12.90 3.69 -4.46
CA THR A 201 14.04 3.23 -3.66
C THR A 201 15.27 4.13 -3.87
N ASN A 202 16.33 3.88 -3.10
CA ASN A 202 17.60 4.58 -3.32
C ASN A 202 18.21 4.24 -4.69
N ASP A 203 17.98 3.03 -5.21
CA ASP A 203 18.57 2.54 -6.45
C ASP A 203 17.77 2.95 -7.70
N GLY A 204 16.51 3.35 -7.53
CA GLY A 204 15.61 3.71 -8.61
C GLY A 204 14.15 3.52 -8.26
N VAL A 205 13.34 3.25 -9.29
CA VAL A 205 11.93 2.90 -9.14
C VAL A 205 11.73 1.46 -9.56
N ILE A 206 11.19 0.65 -8.66
CA ILE A 206 10.77 -0.71 -8.97
C ILE A 206 9.31 -0.65 -9.44
N PHE A 207 9.05 -1.15 -10.63
CA PHE A 207 7.68 -1.38 -11.14
C PHE A 207 7.29 -2.83 -10.93
N PHE A 208 6.05 -3.03 -10.52
CA PHE A 208 5.47 -4.34 -10.24
C PHE A 208 4.37 -4.63 -11.25
N PHE A 209 4.45 -5.76 -11.91
CA PHE A 209 3.52 -6.18 -12.94
C PHE A 209 2.81 -7.45 -12.48
N SER A 210 1.51 -7.37 -12.35
CA SER A 210 0.65 -8.50 -12.02
C SER A 210 0.70 -9.55 -13.12
N GLN A 211 0.39 -10.79 -12.77
CA GLN A 211 0.34 -11.92 -13.70
C GLN A 211 -0.58 -11.61 -14.88
N GLY A 212 -0.09 -11.83 -16.10
CA GLY A 212 -0.83 -11.55 -17.34
C GLY A 212 -0.87 -10.07 -17.76
N GLN A 213 -0.26 -9.14 -17.01
CA GLN A 213 -0.33 -7.71 -17.29
C GLN A 213 0.56 -7.29 -18.47
N LEU A 214 1.86 -7.61 -18.45
CA LEU A 214 2.80 -7.36 -19.54
C LEU A 214 3.37 -8.65 -20.12
N LEU A 215 3.53 -9.67 -19.30
CA LEU A 215 3.98 -10.99 -19.70
C LEU A 215 2.80 -11.96 -19.80
N PRO A 216 2.92 -13.05 -20.55
CA PRO A 216 1.93 -14.13 -20.54
C PRO A 216 1.68 -14.64 -19.10
N GLU A 217 0.47 -15.05 -18.78
CA GLU A 217 0.10 -15.58 -17.46
C GLU A 217 1.05 -16.67 -16.95
N ALA A 218 1.50 -17.55 -17.83
CA ALA A 218 2.44 -18.62 -17.49
C ALA A 218 3.81 -18.13 -16.98
N ALA A 219 4.18 -16.88 -17.29
CA ALA A 219 5.41 -16.27 -16.76
C ALA A 219 5.27 -15.77 -15.32
N GLY A 220 4.01 -15.73 -14.81
CA GLY A 220 3.72 -15.22 -13.48
C GLY A 220 3.78 -13.68 -13.39
N ALA A 221 3.79 -13.19 -12.16
CA ALA A 221 3.97 -11.77 -11.87
C ALA A 221 5.45 -11.40 -11.90
N ALA A 222 5.77 -10.17 -12.32
CA ALA A 222 7.14 -9.70 -12.54
C ALA A 222 7.41 -8.37 -11.82
N GLN A 223 8.68 -8.07 -11.62
CA GLN A 223 9.12 -6.76 -11.14
C GLN A 223 10.36 -6.31 -11.89
N VAL A 224 10.50 -5.01 -12.11
CA VAL A 224 11.62 -4.40 -12.81
C VAL A 224 12.11 -3.18 -12.08
N LEU A 225 13.38 -3.15 -11.74
CA LEU A 225 14.07 -1.94 -11.29
C LEU A 225 14.47 -1.09 -12.50
N VAL A 226 13.94 0.12 -12.56
CA VAL A 226 14.44 1.17 -13.46
C VAL A 226 15.48 1.98 -12.70
N PRO A 227 16.77 1.93 -13.11
CA PRO A 227 17.84 2.52 -12.34
C PRO A 227 17.71 4.04 -12.20
N ARG A 228 18.06 4.57 -11.03
CA ARG A 228 18.00 5.99 -10.73
C ARG A 228 18.78 6.85 -11.73
N ALA A 229 19.94 6.37 -12.18
CA ALA A 229 20.75 7.05 -13.18
C ALA A 229 20.02 7.37 -14.49
N ALA A 230 18.99 6.56 -14.85
CA ALA A 230 18.21 6.78 -16.05
C ALA A 230 17.05 7.77 -15.85
N ILE A 231 16.56 7.94 -14.60
CA ILE A 231 15.30 8.62 -14.32
C ILE A 231 15.41 9.78 -13.33
N ASP A 232 16.54 10.00 -12.68
CA ASP A 232 16.71 11.05 -11.65
C ASP A 232 16.25 12.45 -12.12
N PRO A 233 16.59 12.90 -13.35
CA PRO A 233 16.13 14.21 -13.83
C PRO A 233 14.61 14.29 -14.06
N MET A 234 13.94 13.15 -14.08
CA MET A 234 12.51 13.03 -14.40
C MET A 234 11.64 12.93 -13.15
N LEU A 235 12.21 12.54 -12.00
CA LEU A 235 11.48 12.38 -10.74
C LEU A 235 11.06 13.76 -10.17
N ALA A 236 9.82 13.82 -9.71
CA ALA A 236 9.23 15.04 -9.13
C ALA A 236 9.65 15.27 -7.67
#